data_0484a50635605fc3ddb2b1273d669467
#
_entry.id   0484a50635605fc3ddb2b1273d669467
#
_cell.length_a   1.000
_cell.length_b   1.000
_cell.length_c   1.000
_cell.angle_alpha   90.00
_cell.angle_beta   90.00
_cell.angle_gamma   90.00
#
_symmetry.space_group_name_H-M   'P 1'
#
loop_
_entity.id
_entity.type
_entity.pdbx_description
1 polymer ?
#
loop_
_entity_poly.entity_id
_entity_poly.type
_entity_poly.pdbx_seq_one_letter_code
_entity_poly.pdbx_strand_id
1 'polypeptide(L)'
;MKNFKIGDKLTRFPLIQGGMGVGISLGRLAGTVAKEGGIGIISTAQIGYREKDFDRNTEEANQRAILSEMKKARRISPDGIIGYNIMVALKEYASHVKAAVHAGADLIISGAGLPTELPALVSGSKTKIAPIVSTDKSAKVILKYWERKYKRTADLVVIEGPQAGGHLGFHKEELDSYTPEAYDNEIRKIVQTVKSYAAKFGTEIPVVAAGGIATHEDVKHVLDLGVDGVQVATRFIPTEECDADIRYKEAHLKAKESDIAIVKSPVGMPGRAIMNKFMTRVIMNPFMQHVMAGEKIPHSPCHRCLAKCSPGEIPYCITDKLIAAVKGDVENGLLFCGAKAYMADKIETVHDVIADLFGTESECIRLS
;
A
#
# COMPACT_ATOMS: atom_id res chain seq x y z
N MET A 1 17.38 12.97 -12.63
CA MET A 1 16.94 12.53 -11.28
C MET A 1 18.12 11.91 -10.55
N LYS A 2 18.24 12.15 -9.24
CA LYS A 2 19.23 11.41 -8.42
C LYS A 2 18.93 9.92 -8.47
N ASN A 3 19.99 9.10 -8.54
CA ASN A 3 19.86 7.66 -8.40
C ASN A 3 19.16 7.33 -7.08
N PHE A 4 18.02 6.62 -7.15
CA PHE A 4 17.27 6.22 -5.96
C PHE A 4 17.87 4.92 -5.41
N LYS A 5 18.40 4.98 -4.18
CA LYS A 5 19.15 3.89 -3.57
C LYS A 5 18.54 3.48 -2.23
N ILE A 6 18.40 2.19 -2.00
CA ILE A 6 17.98 1.63 -0.71
C ILE A 6 19.07 0.68 -0.22
N GLY A 7 19.86 1.12 0.74
CA GLY A 7 21.05 0.39 1.18
C GLY A 7 22.06 0.20 0.05
N ASP A 8 22.28 -1.04 -0.36
CA ASP A 8 23.19 -1.45 -1.44
C ASP A 8 22.49 -1.56 -2.81
N LYS A 9 21.17 -1.37 -2.88
CA LYS A 9 20.37 -1.57 -4.09
C LYS A 9 20.02 -0.24 -4.76
N LEU A 10 20.16 -0.19 -6.08
CA LEU A 10 19.90 0.97 -6.92
C LEU A 10 18.71 0.68 -7.84
N THR A 11 17.81 1.65 -8.01
CA THR A 11 16.72 1.61 -8.98
C THR A 11 16.98 2.56 -10.14
N ARG A 12 16.41 2.26 -11.31
CA ARG A 12 16.44 3.16 -12.46
C ARG A 12 15.51 4.36 -12.29
N PHE A 13 14.33 4.13 -11.69
CA PHE A 13 13.34 5.17 -11.39
C PHE A 13 13.16 5.30 -9.88
N PRO A 14 12.96 6.51 -9.34
CA PRO A 14 12.65 6.73 -7.93
C PRO A 14 11.17 6.40 -7.65
N LEU A 15 10.78 5.17 -7.99
CA LEU A 15 9.41 4.67 -7.99
C LEU A 15 9.27 3.41 -7.16
N ILE A 16 8.30 3.43 -6.27
CA ILE A 16 7.74 2.24 -5.61
C ILE A 16 6.33 2.04 -6.13
N GLN A 17 6.00 0.87 -6.67
CA GLN A 17 4.61 0.49 -6.84
C GLN A 17 4.07 0.07 -5.49
N GLY A 18 3.09 0.81 -4.97
CA GLY A 18 2.51 0.58 -3.65
C GLY A 18 1.76 -0.75 -3.56
N GLY A 19 1.92 -1.45 -2.45
CA GLY A 19 1.24 -2.71 -2.20
C GLY A 19 -0.27 -2.54 -2.07
N MET A 20 -1.05 -3.29 -2.85
CA MET A 20 -2.50 -3.24 -2.91
C MET A 20 -3.11 -4.61 -2.62
N GLY A 21 -3.75 -4.75 -1.47
CA GLY A 21 -4.52 -5.95 -1.08
C GLY A 21 -6.03 -5.74 -1.33
N VAL A 22 -6.81 -6.77 -1.47
CA VAL A 22 -6.46 -8.20 -1.57
C VAL A 22 -6.21 -8.54 -3.02
N GLY A 23 -5.06 -9.18 -3.35
CA GLY A 23 -4.89 -9.78 -4.68
C GLY A 23 -4.72 -8.83 -5.86
N ILE A 24 -4.57 -7.52 -5.65
CA ILE A 24 -4.40 -6.52 -6.70
C ILE A 24 -2.94 -6.45 -7.14
N SER A 25 -2.00 -6.31 -6.18
CA SER A 25 -0.57 -6.38 -6.45
C SER A 25 0.01 -7.70 -5.95
N LEU A 26 0.20 -8.64 -6.85
CA LEU A 26 0.87 -9.92 -6.62
C LEU A 26 2.16 -10.00 -7.42
N GLY A 27 2.62 -11.23 -7.69
CA GLY A 27 3.92 -11.45 -8.31
C GLY A 27 4.04 -10.96 -9.75
N ARG A 28 2.93 -10.89 -10.52
CA ARG A 28 2.98 -10.40 -11.90
C ARG A 28 3.22 -8.90 -11.95
N LEU A 29 2.38 -8.12 -11.28
CA LEU A 29 2.53 -6.67 -11.23
C LEU A 29 3.88 -6.27 -10.62
N ALA A 30 4.18 -6.78 -9.42
CA ALA A 30 5.42 -6.42 -8.72
C ALA A 30 6.67 -6.82 -9.51
N GLY A 31 6.68 -8.01 -10.13
CA GLY A 31 7.79 -8.47 -10.97
C GLY A 31 7.99 -7.60 -12.20
N THR A 32 6.89 -7.16 -12.85
CA THR A 32 6.99 -6.29 -14.03
C THR A 32 7.49 -4.90 -13.67
N VAL A 33 7.00 -4.29 -12.58
CA VAL A 33 7.51 -2.99 -12.11
C VAL A 33 9.01 -3.06 -11.78
N ALA A 34 9.44 -4.15 -11.13
CA ALA A 34 10.86 -4.37 -10.83
C ALA A 34 11.71 -4.55 -12.09
N LYS A 35 11.17 -5.23 -13.13
CA LYS A 35 11.81 -5.38 -14.43
C LYS A 35 11.96 -4.05 -15.16
N GLU A 36 10.97 -3.18 -15.08
CA GLU A 36 11.00 -1.84 -15.66
C GLU A 36 11.87 -0.85 -14.88
N GLY A 37 12.48 -1.26 -13.76
CA GLY A 37 13.45 -0.48 -13.00
C GLY A 37 12.89 0.33 -11.83
N GLY A 38 11.66 0.10 -11.45
CA GLY A 38 11.07 0.54 -10.19
C GLY A 38 11.25 -0.50 -9.07
N ILE A 39 10.56 -0.31 -7.95
CA ILE A 39 10.45 -1.28 -6.86
C ILE A 39 9.05 -1.89 -6.89
N GLY A 40 8.97 -3.19 -7.11
CA GLY A 40 7.71 -3.91 -7.11
C GLY A 40 7.32 -4.41 -5.72
N ILE A 41 6.10 -4.16 -5.28
CA ILE A 41 5.61 -4.52 -3.95
C ILE A 41 4.41 -5.47 -4.02
N ILE A 42 4.57 -6.64 -3.44
CA ILE A 42 3.50 -7.63 -3.27
C ILE A 42 2.76 -7.32 -1.96
N SER A 43 1.42 -7.29 -1.98
CA SER A 43 0.62 -7.17 -0.75
C SER A 43 0.36 -8.54 -0.14
N THR A 44 0.61 -8.68 1.17
CA THR A 44 0.35 -9.95 1.88
C THR A 44 -1.07 -10.07 2.44
N ALA A 45 -1.89 -9.01 2.32
CA ALA A 45 -3.27 -9.02 2.83
C ALA A 45 -4.09 -10.12 2.15
N GLN A 46 -4.37 -11.19 2.90
CA GLN A 46 -5.12 -12.36 2.44
C GLN A 46 -4.66 -12.91 1.08
N ILE A 47 -3.35 -12.90 0.89
CA ILE A 47 -2.69 -13.25 -0.38
C ILE A 47 -3.02 -14.68 -0.85
N GLY A 48 -3.33 -15.57 0.09
CA GLY A 48 -3.70 -16.97 -0.18
C GLY A 48 -5.14 -17.19 -0.64
N TYR A 49 -5.92 -16.14 -0.89
CA TYR A 49 -7.35 -16.23 -1.22
C TYR A 49 -7.70 -17.08 -2.46
N ARG A 50 -6.71 -17.43 -3.27
CA ARG A 50 -6.84 -18.34 -4.44
C ARG A 50 -6.55 -19.79 -4.10
N GLU A 51 -5.98 -20.07 -2.91
CA GLU A 51 -5.69 -21.44 -2.47
C GLU A 51 -6.98 -22.18 -2.15
N LYS A 52 -7.03 -23.47 -2.48
CA LYS A 52 -8.24 -24.30 -2.34
C LYS A 52 -8.71 -24.47 -0.89
N ASP A 53 -7.78 -24.39 0.03
CA ASP A 53 -8.01 -24.56 1.46
C ASP A 53 -8.03 -23.25 2.25
N PHE A 54 -8.05 -22.10 1.57
CA PHE A 54 -7.98 -20.77 2.20
C PHE A 54 -9.02 -20.56 3.30
N ASP A 55 -10.27 -20.98 3.08
CA ASP A 55 -11.35 -20.80 4.06
C ASP A 55 -11.18 -21.65 5.33
N ARG A 56 -10.37 -22.70 5.28
CA ARG A 56 -10.12 -23.63 6.40
C ARG A 56 -8.77 -23.42 7.04
N ASN A 57 -7.76 -23.14 6.24
CA ASN A 57 -6.35 -23.00 6.62
C ASN A 57 -5.79 -21.68 6.12
N THR A 58 -6.45 -20.56 6.50
CA THR A 58 -6.15 -19.22 5.97
C THR A 58 -4.68 -18.82 6.14
N GLU A 59 -4.10 -19.07 7.31
CA GLU A 59 -2.71 -18.70 7.59
C GLU A 59 -1.71 -19.50 6.76
N GLU A 60 -1.86 -20.80 6.69
CA GLU A 60 -1.00 -21.68 5.89
C GLU A 60 -1.12 -21.36 4.40
N ALA A 61 -2.33 -21.05 3.93
CA ALA A 61 -2.59 -20.60 2.56
C ALA A 61 -1.86 -19.28 2.26
N ASN A 62 -1.91 -18.33 3.19
CA ASN A 62 -1.20 -17.04 3.05
C ASN A 62 0.32 -17.26 3.00
N GLN A 63 0.87 -18.10 3.87
CA GLN A 63 2.32 -18.39 3.88
C GLN A 63 2.79 -19.04 2.57
N ARG A 64 2.05 -20.02 2.05
CA ARG A 64 2.36 -20.62 0.75
C ARG A 64 2.30 -19.62 -0.38
N ALA A 65 1.28 -18.75 -0.38
CA ALA A 65 1.09 -17.72 -1.39
C ALA A 65 2.18 -16.66 -1.34
N ILE A 66 2.64 -16.24 -0.15
CA ILE A 66 3.80 -15.34 -0.01
C ILE A 66 5.00 -15.92 -0.78
N LEU A 67 5.36 -17.17 -0.51
CA LEU A 67 6.49 -17.83 -1.18
C LEU A 67 6.28 -17.97 -2.70
N SER A 68 5.07 -18.34 -3.14
CA SER A 68 4.78 -18.61 -4.55
C SER A 68 4.74 -17.32 -5.37
N GLU A 69 4.20 -16.22 -4.83
CA GLU A 69 4.13 -14.94 -5.52
C GLU A 69 5.52 -14.28 -5.64
N MET A 70 6.41 -14.42 -4.65
CA MET A 70 7.81 -14.03 -4.80
C MET A 70 8.52 -14.83 -5.89
N LYS A 71 8.35 -16.16 -5.93
CA LYS A 71 8.91 -16.98 -7.00
C LYS A 71 8.43 -16.55 -8.39
N LYS A 72 7.14 -16.17 -8.50
CA LYS A 72 6.58 -15.64 -9.75
C LYS A 72 7.23 -14.31 -10.14
N ALA A 73 7.32 -13.38 -9.20
CA ALA A 73 7.94 -12.08 -9.43
C ALA A 73 9.43 -12.21 -9.82
N ARG A 74 10.18 -13.10 -9.17
CA ARG A 74 11.60 -13.37 -9.49
C ARG A 74 11.80 -14.02 -10.86
N ARG A 75 10.85 -14.79 -11.39
CA ARG A 75 10.93 -15.29 -12.78
C ARG A 75 10.80 -14.17 -13.80
N ILE A 76 10.04 -13.10 -13.48
CA ILE A 76 9.85 -11.92 -14.33
C ILE A 76 11.06 -10.99 -14.22
N SER A 77 11.54 -10.77 -13.00
CA SER A 77 12.65 -9.88 -12.68
C SER A 77 13.62 -10.55 -11.67
N PRO A 78 14.59 -11.32 -12.13
CA PRO A 78 15.53 -12.03 -11.25
C PRO A 78 16.32 -11.08 -10.33
N ASP A 79 16.78 -9.96 -10.87
CA ASP A 79 17.69 -9.02 -10.20
C ASP A 79 17.01 -7.74 -9.71
N GLY A 80 15.72 -7.53 -10.06
CA GLY A 80 14.97 -6.36 -9.67
C GLY A 80 14.67 -6.31 -8.18
N ILE A 81 14.33 -5.13 -7.67
CA ILE A 81 14.00 -4.94 -6.25
C ILE A 81 12.52 -5.29 -6.04
N ILE A 82 12.27 -6.33 -5.26
CA ILE A 82 10.93 -6.83 -4.95
C ILE A 82 10.74 -6.92 -3.45
N GLY A 83 9.66 -6.30 -2.98
CA GLY A 83 9.33 -6.27 -1.56
C GLY A 83 7.90 -6.70 -1.26
N TYR A 84 7.55 -6.58 0.00
CA TYR A 84 6.20 -6.82 0.50
C TYR A 84 5.65 -5.61 1.25
N ASN A 85 4.36 -5.37 1.07
CA ASN A 85 3.58 -4.54 1.98
C ASN A 85 2.87 -5.46 2.99
N ILE A 86 3.10 -5.22 4.29
CA ILE A 86 2.56 -6.02 5.38
C ILE A 86 1.92 -5.10 6.42
N MET A 87 0.60 -5.20 6.58
CA MET A 87 -0.14 -4.37 7.53
C MET A 87 0.08 -4.86 8.96
N VAL A 88 0.44 -3.94 9.86
CA VAL A 88 0.57 -4.21 11.32
C VAL A 88 -0.73 -4.73 11.93
N ALA A 89 -1.87 -4.30 11.40
CA ALA A 89 -3.19 -4.72 11.85
C ALA A 89 -3.53 -6.21 11.57
N LEU A 90 -2.74 -6.90 10.74
CA LEU A 90 -2.94 -8.34 10.53
C LEU A 90 -2.70 -9.11 11.83
N LYS A 91 -3.55 -10.09 12.12
CA LYS A 91 -3.40 -10.96 13.29
C LYS A 91 -2.06 -11.70 13.26
N GLU A 92 -1.70 -12.21 12.09
CA GLU A 92 -0.47 -13.00 11.87
C GLU A 92 0.68 -12.15 11.28
N TYR A 93 0.77 -10.86 11.69
CA TYR A 93 1.78 -9.92 11.21
C TYR A 93 3.21 -10.48 11.25
N ALA A 94 3.60 -11.00 12.41
CA ALA A 94 4.95 -11.54 12.61
C ALA A 94 5.25 -12.76 11.71
N SER A 95 4.24 -13.60 11.48
CA SER A 95 4.34 -14.76 10.60
C SER A 95 4.54 -14.34 9.14
N HIS A 96 3.76 -13.35 8.67
CA HIS A 96 3.90 -12.80 7.32
C HIS A 96 5.28 -12.15 7.11
N VAL A 97 5.80 -11.41 8.09
CA VAL A 97 7.14 -10.82 8.01
C VAL A 97 8.20 -11.91 7.88
N LYS A 98 8.14 -12.96 8.71
CA LYS A 98 9.09 -14.09 8.65
C LYS A 98 9.00 -14.82 7.32
N ALA A 99 7.78 -15.06 6.81
CA ALA A 99 7.57 -15.69 5.50
C ALA A 99 8.13 -14.82 4.36
N ALA A 100 7.95 -13.50 4.41
CA ALA A 100 8.51 -12.57 3.44
C ALA A 100 10.06 -12.57 3.45
N VAL A 101 10.67 -12.54 4.63
CA VAL A 101 12.13 -12.68 4.79
C VAL A 101 12.62 -14.01 4.22
N HIS A 102 11.94 -15.13 4.54
CA HIS A 102 12.27 -16.46 4.01
C HIS A 102 12.12 -16.53 2.49
N ALA A 103 11.14 -15.82 1.93
CA ALA A 103 10.95 -15.71 0.48
C ALA A 103 12.04 -14.89 -0.23
N GLY A 104 12.95 -14.26 0.51
CA GLY A 104 14.02 -13.41 -0.05
C GLY A 104 13.54 -12.02 -0.45
N ALA A 105 12.67 -11.42 0.35
CA ALA A 105 12.25 -10.03 0.16
C ALA A 105 13.43 -9.07 0.27
N ASP A 106 13.55 -8.15 -0.69
CA ASP A 106 14.53 -7.06 -0.62
C ASP A 106 14.09 -5.97 0.36
N LEU A 107 12.78 -5.72 0.46
CA LEU A 107 12.18 -4.66 1.25
C LEU A 107 10.87 -5.12 1.87
N ILE A 108 10.62 -4.72 3.11
CA ILE A 108 9.30 -4.81 3.75
C ILE A 108 8.85 -3.40 4.11
N ILE A 109 7.72 -2.98 3.52
CA ILE A 109 7.02 -1.73 3.84
C ILE A 109 5.87 -2.08 4.78
N SER A 110 5.76 -1.38 5.91
CA SER A 110 4.76 -1.73 6.92
C SER A 110 4.05 -0.49 7.46
N GLY A 111 2.71 -0.58 7.47
CA GLY A 111 1.78 0.47 7.91
C GLY A 111 0.50 -0.13 8.48
N ALA A 112 -0.59 0.64 8.47
CA ALA A 112 -1.84 0.31 9.17
C ALA A 112 -1.59 0.02 10.66
N GLY A 113 -0.83 0.91 11.29
CA GLY A 113 -0.28 0.86 12.64
C GLY A 113 1.23 1.08 12.65
N LEU A 114 1.80 1.36 13.82
CA LEU A 114 3.25 1.55 13.94
C LEU A 114 3.97 0.20 14.01
N PRO A 115 4.90 -0.09 13.08
CA PRO A 115 5.59 -1.38 13.00
C PRO A 115 6.70 -1.52 14.04
N THR A 116 6.33 -1.47 15.32
CA THR A 116 7.28 -1.41 16.45
C THR A 116 8.19 -2.63 16.54
N GLU A 117 7.75 -3.80 16.08
CA GLU A 117 8.52 -5.05 16.16
C GLU A 117 9.28 -5.41 14.89
N LEU A 118 9.07 -4.68 13.81
CA LEU A 118 9.64 -5.00 12.49
C LEU A 118 11.17 -5.18 12.52
N PRO A 119 11.97 -4.31 13.20
CA PRO A 119 13.42 -4.51 13.27
C PRO A 119 13.85 -5.84 13.88
N ALA A 120 13.13 -6.32 14.90
CA ALA A 120 13.42 -7.60 15.53
C ALA A 120 13.05 -8.78 14.62
N LEU A 121 11.92 -8.67 13.90
CA LEU A 121 11.41 -9.74 13.03
C LEU A 121 12.30 -9.99 11.80
N VAL A 122 13.03 -8.96 11.33
CA VAL A 122 13.97 -9.08 10.20
C VAL A 122 15.43 -9.25 10.64
N SER A 123 15.69 -9.35 11.94
CA SER A 123 17.07 -9.45 12.48
C SER A 123 17.82 -10.63 11.85
N GLY A 124 19.09 -10.39 11.50
CA GLY A 124 19.94 -11.39 10.82
C GLY A 124 19.67 -11.57 9.33
N SER A 125 18.73 -10.86 8.74
CA SER A 125 18.46 -10.86 7.29
C SER A 125 19.06 -9.64 6.59
N LYS A 126 19.11 -9.69 5.25
CA LYS A 126 19.47 -8.55 4.40
C LYS A 126 18.26 -7.69 4.02
N THR A 127 17.06 -8.09 4.41
CA THR A 127 15.80 -7.42 4.08
C THR A 127 15.78 -6.01 4.67
N LYS A 128 15.55 -5.01 3.84
CA LYS A 128 15.39 -3.61 4.22
C LYS A 128 14.00 -3.38 4.82
N ILE A 129 13.86 -2.38 5.67
CA ILE A 129 12.59 -2.07 6.33
C ILE A 129 12.20 -0.60 6.19
N ALA A 130 10.92 -0.39 5.92
CA ALA A 130 10.33 0.94 5.76
C ALA A 130 9.02 1.06 6.56
N PRO A 131 8.91 1.97 7.51
CA PRO A 131 7.64 2.33 8.10
C PRO A 131 6.86 3.25 7.17
N ILE A 132 5.52 3.12 7.19
CA ILE A 132 4.62 4.12 6.63
C ILE A 132 4.24 5.10 7.74
N VAL A 133 4.38 6.40 7.48
CA VAL A 133 4.02 7.49 8.38
C VAL A 133 3.14 8.50 7.65
N SER A 134 2.24 9.17 8.37
CA SER A 134 1.36 10.19 7.79
C SER A 134 1.67 11.60 8.30
N THR A 135 2.36 11.70 9.43
CA THR A 135 2.69 12.97 10.09
C THR A 135 4.11 12.95 10.65
N ASP A 136 4.70 14.13 10.86
CA ASP A 136 6.01 14.30 11.53
C ASP A 136 6.00 13.69 12.94
N LYS A 137 4.86 13.78 13.64
CA LYS A 137 4.69 13.13 14.94
C LYS A 137 4.85 11.61 14.84
N SER A 138 4.21 10.96 13.87
CA SER A 138 4.31 9.51 13.68
C SER A 138 5.73 9.09 13.26
N ALA A 139 6.40 9.88 12.41
CA ALA A 139 7.79 9.66 12.04
C ALA A 139 8.73 9.70 13.27
N LYS A 140 8.62 10.75 14.08
CA LYS A 140 9.39 10.90 15.33
C LYS A 140 9.15 9.74 16.29
N VAL A 141 7.90 9.31 16.44
CA VAL A 141 7.55 8.21 17.37
C VAL A 141 8.22 6.91 16.93
N ILE A 142 8.05 6.51 15.66
CA ILE A 142 8.56 5.20 15.20
C ILE A 142 10.09 5.17 15.14
N LEU A 143 10.73 6.21 14.62
CA LEU A 143 12.19 6.27 14.51
C LEU A 143 12.84 6.31 15.87
N LYS A 144 12.30 7.07 16.83
CA LYS A 144 12.77 7.11 18.23
C LYS A 144 12.60 5.76 18.93
N TYR A 145 11.47 5.06 18.66
CA TYR A 145 11.23 3.75 19.22
C TYR A 145 12.25 2.72 18.72
N TRP A 146 12.50 2.67 17.41
CA TRP A 146 13.47 1.77 16.81
C TRP A 146 14.90 2.05 17.29
N GLU A 147 15.28 3.33 17.35
CA GLU A 147 16.57 3.75 17.92
C GLU A 147 16.76 3.26 19.36
N ARG A 148 15.78 3.52 20.23
CA ARG A 148 15.91 3.20 21.66
C ARG A 148 15.96 1.70 21.90
N LYS A 149 15.06 0.95 21.28
CA LYS A 149 14.87 -0.48 21.53
C LYS A 149 15.86 -1.36 20.77
N TYR A 150 16.15 -1.01 19.51
CA TYR A 150 16.91 -1.89 18.61
C TYR A 150 18.26 -1.30 18.17
N LYS A 151 18.58 -0.05 18.56
CA LYS A 151 19.77 0.67 18.08
C LYS A 151 19.86 0.70 16.55
N ARG A 152 18.72 0.79 15.88
CA ARG A 152 18.55 0.76 14.44
C ARG A 152 17.60 1.88 14.00
N THR A 153 17.76 2.34 12.76
CA THR A 153 16.84 3.24 12.06
C THR A 153 16.17 2.55 10.86
N ALA A 154 15.29 3.26 10.14
CA ALA A 154 14.70 2.79 8.89
C ALA A 154 15.72 2.77 7.74
N ASP A 155 15.51 1.88 6.78
CA ASP A 155 16.27 1.87 5.52
C ASP A 155 15.60 2.76 4.46
N LEU A 156 14.32 3.10 4.66
CA LEU A 156 13.49 3.99 3.84
C LEU A 156 12.30 4.43 4.69
N VAL A 157 11.70 5.60 4.41
CA VAL A 157 10.43 6.04 5.00
C VAL A 157 9.43 6.35 3.92
N VAL A 158 8.20 5.82 4.05
CA VAL A 158 7.07 6.14 3.17
C VAL A 158 6.16 7.13 3.88
N ILE A 159 5.88 8.27 3.23
CA ILE A 159 4.91 9.28 3.69
C ILE A 159 3.58 9.01 2.97
N GLU A 160 2.56 8.59 3.70
CA GLU A 160 1.22 8.39 3.14
C GLU A 160 0.32 9.59 3.39
N GLY A 161 0.01 10.32 2.32
CA GLY A 161 -0.78 11.55 2.34
C GLY A 161 -2.30 11.32 2.43
N PRO A 162 -3.06 12.42 2.71
CA PRO A 162 -4.51 12.36 2.88
C PRO A 162 -5.27 11.97 1.59
N GLN A 163 -4.63 12.04 0.42
CA GLN A 163 -5.19 11.63 -0.87
C GLN A 163 -4.91 10.15 -1.23
N ALA A 164 -4.32 9.39 -0.32
CA ALA A 164 -4.09 7.96 -0.52
C ALA A 164 -5.38 7.16 -0.65
N GLY A 165 -5.25 5.93 -1.10
CA GLY A 165 -6.34 4.95 -1.23
C GLY A 165 -6.34 3.92 -0.13
N GLY A 166 -7.44 3.18 0.01
CA GLY A 166 -7.59 2.19 1.07
C GLY A 166 -7.78 2.85 2.44
N HIS A 167 -7.28 2.20 3.48
CA HIS A 167 -7.33 2.75 4.83
C HIS A 167 -6.37 3.92 4.98
N LEU A 168 -6.85 5.00 5.56
CA LEU A 168 -6.11 6.25 5.74
C LEU A 168 -5.58 6.36 7.17
N GLY A 169 -4.33 6.79 7.30
CA GLY A 169 -3.64 6.99 8.58
C GLY A 169 -4.02 8.28 9.32
N PHE A 170 -5.22 8.81 9.05
CA PHE A 170 -5.77 10.06 9.60
C PHE A 170 -7.11 9.81 10.25
N HIS A 171 -7.51 10.66 11.18
CA HIS A 171 -8.91 10.75 11.59
C HIS A 171 -9.72 11.47 10.51
N LYS A 172 -11.04 11.21 10.45
CA LYS A 172 -11.88 11.78 9.39
C LYS A 172 -11.85 13.33 9.42
N GLU A 173 -11.90 13.90 10.61
CA GLU A 173 -11.86 15.33 10.84
C GLU A 173 -10.52 15.97 10.41
N GLU A 174 -9.44 15.22 10.51
CA GLU A 174 -8.11 15.68 10.06
C GLU A 174 -8.03 15.71 8.53
N LEU A 175 -8.67 14.76 7.84
CA LEU A 175 -8.68 14.73 6.37
C LEU A 175 -9.29 15.99 5.77
N ASP A 176 -10.35 16.51 6.39
CA ASP A 176 -11.04 17.72 5.94
C ASP A 176 -10.24 19.00 6.25
N SER A 177 -9.28 18.94 7.18
CA SER A 177 -8.46 20.09 7.60
C SER A 177 -7.16 20.26 6.81
N TYR A 178 -6.68 19.22 6.12
CA TYR A 178 -5.46 19.33 5.33
C TYR A 178 -5.73 19.98 3.97
N THR A 179 -5.32 21.23 3.81
CA THR A 179 -5.14 21.81 2.47
C THR A 179 -3.88 21.24 1.83
N PRO A 180 -3.74 21.29 0.48
CA PRO A 180 -2.52 20.87 -0.19
C PRO A 180 -1.26 21.51 0.42
N GLU A 181 -1.26 22.84 0.63
CA GLU A 181 -0.12 23.57 1.17
C GLU A 181 0.21 23.17 2.63
N ALA A 182 -0.82 22.89 3.44
CA ALA A 182 -0.65 22.42 4.81
C ALA A 182 0.05 21.06 4.83
N TYR A 183 -0.33 20.17 3.91
CA TYR A 183 0.29 18.85 3.83
C TYR A 183 1.69 18.89 3.22
N ASP A 184 1.96 19.75 2.25
CA ASP A 184 3.31 20.02 1.73
C ASP A 184 4.28 20.42 2.85
N ASN A 185 3.82 21.28 3.77
CA ASN A 185 4.61 21.65 4.94
C ASN A 185 4.84 20.47 5.89
N GLU A 186 3.88 19.58 6.02
CA GLU A 186 4.03 18.35 6.82
C GLU A 186 5.05 17.39 6.18
N ILE A 187 5.03 17.23 4.86
CA ILE A 187 6.04 16.46 4.11
C ILE A 187 7.44 17.03 4.39
N ARG A 188 7.63 18.35 4.28
CA ARG A 188 8.93 18.98 4.57
C ARG A 188 9.43 18.72 5.99
N LYS A 189 8.54 18.76 6.99
CA LYS A 189 8.89 18.43 8.39
C LYS A 189 9.32 16.98 8.53
N ILE A 190 8.61 16.04 7.91
CA ILE A 190 8.96 14.61 7.94
C ILE A 190 10.33 14.40 7.31
N VAL A 191 10.59 15.01 6.13
CA VAL A 191 11.89 14.95 5.45
C VAL A 191 13.01 15.44 6.38
N GLN A 192 12.82 16.58 7.06
CA GLN A 192 13.81 17.11 8.02
C GLN A 192 14.05 16.16 9.20
N THR A 193 12.98 15.59 9.75
CA THR A 193 13.07 14.60 10.82
C THR A 193 13.87 13.38 10.37
N VAL A 194 13.57 12.81 9.20
CA VAL A 194 14.29 11.64 8.66
C VAL A 194 15.76 11.98 8.41
N LYS A 195 16.07 13.14 7.83
CA LYS A 195 17.45 13.61 7.64
C LYS A 195 18.23 13.71 8.95
N SER A 196 17.60 14.11 10.05
CA SER A 196 18.26 14.14 11.37
C SER A 196 18.64 12.74 11.87
N TYR A 197 17.80 11.74 11.63
CA TYR A 197 18.11 10.34 11.94
C TYR A 197 19.16 9.75 11.00
N ALA A 198 19.11 10.09 9.71
CA ALA A 198 20.14 9.70 8.74
C ALA A 198 21.55 10.18 9.18
N ALA A 199 21.66 11.45 9.55
CA ALA A 199 22.91 12.02 10.08
C ALA A 199 23.35 11.34 11.39
N LYS A 200 22.41 11.09 12.31
CA LYS A 200 22.69 10.44 13.59
C LYS A 200 23.24 9.01 13.44
N PHE A 201 22.72 8.25 12.47
CA PHE A 201 23.15 6.88 12.23
C PHE A 201 24.26 6.77 11.17
N GLY A 202 24.69 7.88 10.55
CA GLY A 202 25.71 7.88 9.51
C GLY A 202 25.28 7.07 8.27
N THR A 203 23.99 7.09 7.92
CA THR A 203 23.43 6.33 6.81
C THR A 203 22.46 7.18 5.98
N GLU A 204 22.22 6.81 4.74
CA GLU A 204 21.16 7.40 3.94
C GLU A 204 19.82 6.74 4.29
N ILE A 205 18.77 7.54 4.45
CA ILE A 205 17.39 7.10 4.65
C ILE A 205 16.53 7.83 3.64
N PRO A 206 16.31 7.25 2.44
CA PRO A 206 15.45 7.87 1.44
C PRO A 206 14.02 8.01 1.95
N VAL A 207 13.36 9.09 1.51
CA VAL A 207 11.97 9.39 1.82
C VAL A 207 11.17 9.37 0.55
N VAL A 208 10.05 8.65 0.52
CA VAL A 208 9.13 8.63 -0.62
C VAL A 208 7.75 9.15 -0.22
N ALA A 209 7.14 9.95 -1.08
CA ALA A 209 5.77 10.42 -0.91
C ALA A 209 4.78 9.48 -1.59
N ALA A 210 3.62 9.29 -0.97
CA ALA A 210 2.51 8.50 -1.49
C ALA A 210 1.17 9.21 -1.27
N GLY A 211 0.20 8.91 -2.15
CA GLY A 211 -1.15 9.46 -2.08
C GLY A 211 -1.36 10.68 -2.98
N GLY A 212 -2.30 10.56 -3.93
CA GLY A 212 -2.65 11.63 -4.86
C GLY A 212 -1.67 11.83 -6.01
N ILE A 213 -0.71 10.95 -6.22
CA ILE A 213 0.27 11.02 -7.30
C ILE A 213 -0.25 10.20 -8.48
N ALA A 214 -0.56 10.89 -9.59
CA ALA A 214 -1.13 10.30 -10.80
C ALA A 214 -0.49 10.79 -12.10
N THR A 215 0.20 11.93 -12.10
CA THR A 215 0.80 12.58 -13.27
C THR A 215 2.28 12.89 -13.06
N HIS A 216 2.96 13.25 -14.14
CA HIS A 216 4.35 13.74 -14.08
C HIS A 216 4.50 15.01 -13.21
N GLU A 217 3.53 15.92 -13.30
CA GLU A 217 3.51 17.14 -12.49
C GLU A 217 3.38 16.82 -11.00
N ASP A 218 2.58 15.82 -10.62
CA ASP A 218 2.50 15.38 -9.23
C ASP A 218 3.84 14.83 -8.74
N VAL A 219 4.51 14.02 -9.57
CA VAL A 219 5.85 13.49 -9.25
C VAL A 219 6.82 14.64 -9.03
N LYS A 220 6.89 15.59 -9.98
CA LYS A 220 7.76 16.75 -9.88
C LYS A 220 7.46 17.59 -8.63
N HIS A 221 6.18 17.85 -8.37
CA HIS A 221 5.76 18.64 -7.20
C HIS A 221 6.30 18.05 -5.90
N VAL A 222 6.10 16.74 -5.67
CA VAL A 222 6.54 16.13 -4.40
C VAL A 222 8.06 16.02 -4.32
N LEU A 223 8.76 15.80 -5.44
CA LEU A 223 10.23 15.84 -5.47
C LEU A 223 10.78 17.22 -5.10
N ASP A 224 10.12 18.32 -5.52
CA ASP A 224 10.46 19.69 -5.17
C ASP A 224 10.25 19.99 -3.66
N LEU A 225 9.43 19.18 -2.95
CA LEU A 225 9.31 19.23 -1.49
C LEU A 225 10.50 18.61 -0.76
N GLY A 226 11.39 17.93 -1.49
CA GLY A 226 12.64 17.36 -0.98
C GLY A 226 12.57 15.88 -0.61
N VAL A 227 11.56 15.15 -1.08
CA VAL A 227 11.55 13.68 -1.03
C VAL A 227 12.46 13.10 -2.12
N ASP A 228 12.87 11.85 -1.96
CA ASP A 228 13.81 11.17 -2.86
C ASP A 228 13.11 10.35 -3.94
N GLY A 229 11.80 10.11 -3.80
CA GLY A 229 11.01 9.36 -4.77
C GLY A 229 9.52 9.32 -4.42
N VAL A 230 8.77 8.52 -5.16
CA VAL A 230 7.32 8.40 -5.03
C VAL A 230 6.88 6.95 -4.85
N GLN A 231 5.79 6.75 -4.10
CA GLN A 231 5.06 5.48 -4.10
C GLN A 231 3.70 5.70 -4.75
N VAL A 232 3.43 4.97 -5.84
CA VAL A 232 2.21 5.06 -6.65
C VAL A 232 1.49 3.72 -6.64
N ALA A 233 0.20 3.72 -6.38
CA ALA A 233 -0.62 2.52 -6.31
C ALA A 233 -1.74 2.52 -7.36
N THR A 234 -2.68 3.42 -7.25
CA THR A 234 -3.93 3.43 -8.04
C THR A 234 -3.69 3.48 -9.55
N ARG A 235 -2.65 4.19 -10.02
CA ARG A 235 -2.28 4.23 -11.46
C ARG A 235 -1.89 2.86 -12.03
N PHE A 236 -1.46 1.92 -11.18
CA PHE A 236 -1.12 0.55 -11.59
C PHE A 236 -2.32 -0.42 -11.55
N ILE A 237 -3.49 0.01 -11.08
CA ILE A 237 -4.70 -0.85 -11.09
C ILE A 237 -5.17 -1.12 -12.53
N PRO A 238 -5.38 -0.12 -13.39
CA PRO A 238 -5.81 -0.36 -14.77
C PRO A 238 -4.62 -0.70 -15.68
N THR A 239 -3.73 -1.60 -15.24
CA THR A 239 -2.65 -2.10 -16.10
C THR A 239 -2.88 -3.54 -16.52
N GLU A 240 -2.30 -3.92 -17.66
CA GLU A 240 -2.36 -5.29 -18.13
C GLU A 240 -1.83 -6.26 -17.07
N GLU A 241 -0.77 -5.88 -16.38
CA GLU A 241 -0.03 -6.72 -15.44
C GLU A 241 -0.63 -6.74 -14.03
N CYS A 242 -1.54 -5.85 -13.69
CA CYS A 242 -2.28 -5.92 -12.43
C CYS A 242 -2.95 -7.29 -12.29
N ASP A 243 -2.84 -7.89 -11.10
CA ASP A 243 -3.26 -9.27 -10.84
C ASP A 243 -4.77 -9.44 -10.61
N ALA A 244 -5.52 -8.33 -10.54
CA ALA A 244 -6.97 -8.32 -10.37
C ALA A 244 -7.72 -8.77 -11.65
N ASP A 245 -8.97 -9.23 -11.48
CA ASP A 245 -9.87 -9.51 -12.60
C ASP A 245 -10.07 -8.27 -13.48
N ILE A 246 -10.29 -8.48 -14.77
CA ILE A 246 -10.47 -7.36 -15.72
C ILE A 246 -11.63 -6.44 -15.34
N ARG A 247 -12.72 -6.98 -14.79
CA ARG A 247 -13.88 -6.20 -14.32
C ARG A 247 -13.53 -5.23 -13.19
N TYR A 248 -12.55 -5.58 -12.34
CA TYR A 248 -12.03 -4.70 -11.30
C TYR A 248 -11.32 -3.48 -11.93
N LYS A 249 -10.50 -3.72 -12.95
CA LYS A 249 -9.79 -2.66 -13.69
C LYS A 249 -10.77 -1.75 -14.42
N GLU A 250 -11.75 -2.35 -15.13
CA GLU A 250 -12.80 -1.61 -15.84
C GLU A 250 -13.67 -0.77 -14.88
N ALA A 251 -13.91 -1.22 -13.64
CA ALA A 251 -14.63 -0.43 -12.65
C ALA A 251 -13.86 0.85 -12.29
N HIS A 252 -12.53 0.81 -12.26
CA HIS A 252 -11.69 2.01 -12.06
C HIS A 252 -11.74 2.94 -13.27
N LEU A 253 -11.74 2.42 -14.51
CA LEU A 253 -11.86 3.24 -15.72
C LEU A 253 -13.23 3.95 -15.84
N LYS A 254 -14.27 3.34 -15.29
CA LYS A 254 -15.63 3.90 -15.31
C LYS A 254 -15.91 4.90 -14.19
N ALA A 255 -15.05 4.92 -13.17
CA ALA A 255 -15.22 5.76 -11.99
C ALA A 255 -15.05 7.24 -12.34
N LYS A 256 -15.98 8.07 -11.87
CA LYS A 256 -15.92 9.52 -11.95
C LYS A 256 -15.40 10.07 -10.62
N GLU A 257 -14.96 11.30 -10.60
CA GLU A 257 -14.54 11.98 -9.38
C GLU A 257 -15.62 11.95 -8.30
N SER A 258 -16.89 12.16 -8.69
CA SER A 258 -18.07 12.10 -7.81
C SER A 258 -18.32 10.72 -7.18
N ASP A 259 -17.75 9.66 -7.75
CA ASP A 259 -17.93 8.29 -7.26
C ASP A 259 -16.89 7.93 -6.19
N ILE A 260 -15.90 8.80 -5.96
CA ILE A 260 -14.83 8.55 -5.00
C ILE A 260 -15.19 9.19 -3.66
N ALA A 261 -15.31 8.38 -2.60
CA ALA A 261 -15.74 8.85 -1.29
C ALA A 261 -14.88 8.31 -0.15
N ILE A 262 -14.85 9.06 0.95
CA ILE A 262 -14.35 8.56 2.23
C ILE A 262 -15.45 7.76 2.91
N VAL A 263 -15.18 6.51 3.17
CA VAL A 263 -16.09 5.55 3.79
C VAL A 263 -15.57 5.12 5.17
N LYS A 264 -16.48 4.80 6.08
CA LYS A 264 -16.09 4.20 7.35
C LYS A 264 -15.84 2.70 7.15
N SER A 265 -14.60 2.29 7.34
CA SER A 265 -14.27 0.86 7.32
C SER A 265 -14.82 0.15 8.56
N PRO A 266 -15.22 -1.13 8.45
CA PRO A 266 -15.67 -1.92 9.60
C PRO A 266 -14.59 -2.10 10.68
N VAL A 267 -13.34 -1.80 10.35
CA VAL A 267 -12.20 -1.89 11.29
C VAL A 267 -11.86 -0.55 11.96
N GLY A 268 -12.74 0.43 11.84
CA GLY A 268 -12.68 1.69 12.59
C GLY A 268 -11.83 2.80 11.96
N MET A 269 -11.13 2.54 10.85
CA MET A 269 -10.37 3.55 10.12
C MET A 269 -11.19 4.13 8.97
N PRO A 270 -11.03 5.42 8.60
CA PRO A 270 -11.56 5.91 7.35
C PRO A 270 -10.85 5.23 6.18
N GLY A 271 -11.57 5.03 5.09
CA GLY A 271 -11.03 4.47 3.86
C GLY A 271 -11.54 5.22 2.65
N ARG A 272 -10.77 5.25 1.56
CA ARG A 272 -11.24 5.83 0.30
C ARG A 272 -11.56 4.73 -0.69
N ALA A 273 -12.78 4.79 -1.26
CA ALA A 273 -13.31 3.77 -2.13
C ALA A 273 -14.17 4.36 -3.25
N ILE A 274 -14.36 3.57 -4.32
CA ILE A 274 -15.36 3.84 -5.35
C ILE A 274 -16.74 3.48 -4.79
N MET A 275 -17.69 4.40 -4.92
CA MET A 275 -19.10 4.20 -4.59
C MET A 275 -19.75 3.29 -5.64
N ASN A 276 -20.16 2.11 -5.21
CA ASN A 276 -20.88 1.12 -6.00
C ASN A 276 -22.18 0.74 -5.29
N LYS A 277 -22.95 -0.21 -5.85
CA LYS A 277 -24.22 -0.66 -5.24
C LYS A 277 -24.02 -1.20 -3.81
N PHE A 278 -22.90 -1.88 -3.53
CA PHE A 278 -22.61 -2.37 -2.19
C PHE A 278 -22.42 -1.21 -1.21
N MET A 279 -21.53 -0.25 -1.53
CA MET A 279 -21.24 0.88 -0.64
C MET A 279 -22.47 1.79 -0.47
N THR A 280 -23.25 1.99 -1.52
CA THR A 280 -24.52 2.73 -1.41
C THR A 280 -25.47 2.05 -0.44
N ARG A 281 -25.61 0.72 -0.49
CA ARG A 281 -26.42 -0.06 0.48
C ARG A 281 -25.89 0.07 1.90
N VAL A 282 -24.58 0.00 2.10
CA VAL A 282 -23.95 0.14 3.42
C VAL A 282 -24.21 1.51 4.02
N ILE A 283 -24.15 2.58 3.22
CA ILE A 283 -24.33 3.95 3.71
C ILE A 283 -25.81 4.31 3.89
N MET A 284 -26.69 3.88 2.98
CA MET A 284 -28.08 4.32 2.92
C MET A 284 -29.06 3.36 3.65
N ASN A 285 -28.62 2.18 4.06
CA ASN A 285 -29.52 1.20 4.68
C ASN A 285 -29.66 1.50 6.20
N PRO A 286 -30.86 1.85 6.70
CA PRO A 286 -31.11 2.02 8.14
C PRO A 286 -30.78 0.75 8.95
N PHE A 287 -30.96 -0.43 8.36
CA PHE A 287 -30.58 -1.71 8.96
C PHE A 287 -29.05 -1.80 9.18
N MET A 288 -28.24 -1.33 8.22
CA MET A 288 -26.79 -1.24 8.40
C MET A 288 -26.39 -0.17 9.42
N GLN A 289 -27.19 0.88 9.60
CA GLN A 289 -27.03 1.82 10.71
C GLN A 289 -27.37 1.18 12.05
N HIS A 290 -28.38 0.32 12.12
CA HIS A 290 -28.72 -0.48 13.31
C HIS A 290 -27.65 -1.51 13.65
N VAL A 291 -27.05 -2.12 12.63
CA VAL A 291 -25.92 -3.04 12.81
C VAL A 291 -24.68 -2.31 13.32
N MET A 292 -24.44 -1.08 12.87
CA MET A 292 -23.44 -0.20 13.47
C MET A 292 -23.80 0.18 14.91
N ALA A 293 -25.04 -0.06 15.32
CA ALA A 293 -25.57 0.10 16.68
C ALA A 293 -25.58 -1.22 17.51
N GLY A 294 -25.01 -2.32 17.00
CA GLY A 294 -24.80 -3.54 17.78
C GLY A 294 -25.66 -4.76 17.40
N GLU A 295 -26.40 -4.73 16.28
CA GLU A 295 -27.14 -5.92 15.81
C GLU A 295 -26.22 -6.88 15.01
N LYS A 296 -26.34 -8.19 15.27
CA LYS A 296 -25.49 -9.22 14.63
C LYS A 296 -25.93 -9.49 13.20
N ILE A 297 -24.98 -9.38 12.24
CA ILE A 297 -25.17 -9.87 10.87
C ILE A 297 -24.63 -11.30 10.75
N PRO A 298 -25.29 -12.19 9.97
CA PRO A 298 -24.72 -13.45 9.57
C PRO A 298 -23.47 -13.18 8.71
N HIS A 299 -22.32 -13.70 9.14
CA HIS A 299 -21.07 -13.62 8.40
C HIS A 299 -20.70 -14.99 7.82
N SER A 300 -19.98 -14.98 6.70
CA SER A 300 -19.16 -16.10 6.26
C SER A 300 -18.21 -16.56 7.39
N PRO A 301 -17.67 -17.77 7.34
CA PRO A 301 -16.65 -18.21 8.29
C PRO A 301 -15.55 -17.16 8.43
N CYS A 302 -15.24 -16.76 9.66
CA CYS A 302 -14.27 -15.71 9.91
C CYS A 302 -12.85 -16.19 9.58
N HIS A 303 -12.18 -15.47 8.69
CA HIS A 303 -10.78 -15.73 8.29
C HIS A 303 -9.76 -15.34 9.37
N ARG A 304 -10.19 -14.75 10.50
CA ARG A 304 -9.33 -14.29 11.59
C ARG A 304 -8.19 -13.35 11.11
N CYS A 305 -8.47 -12.55 10.10
CA CYS A 305 -7.49 -11.77 9.34
C CYS A 305 -6.89 -10.59 10.11
N LEU A 306 -7.64 -9.97 11.02
CA LEU A 306 -7.24 -8.75 11.73
C LEU A 306 -7.25 -8.96 13.24
N ALA A 307 -6.25 -8.39 13.93
CA ALA A 307 -6.06 -8.56 15.37
C ALA A 307 -7.19 -7.95 16.22
N LYS A 308 -7.79 -6.83 15.74
CA LYS A 308 -8.83 -6.08 16.45
C LYS A 308 -10.22 -6.18 15.82
N CYS A 309 -10.47 -7.18 15.00
CA CYS A 309 -11.78 -7.39 14.38
C CYS A 309 -12.67 -8.27 15.26
N SER A 310 -13.86 -7.77 15.60
CA SER A 310 -14.91 -8.51 16.29
C SER A 310 -16.02 -8.86 15.30
N PRO A 311 -16.07 -10.09 14.75
CA PRO A 311 -17.01 -10.43 13.68
C PRO A 311 -18.48 -10.19 14.00
N GLY A 312 -18.88 -10.26 15.27
CA GLY A 312 -20.26 -9.99 15.71
C GLY A 312 -20.63 -8.50 15.82
N GLU A 313 -19.67 -7.58 15.64
CA GLU A 313 -19.85 -6.15 15.84
C GLU A 313 -19.63 -5.34 14.55
N ILE A 314 -19.19 -5.99 13.46
CA ILE A 314 -18.91 -5.32 12.19
C ILE A 314 -20.09 -5.47 11.22
N PRO A 315 -20.37 -4.42 10.40
CA PRO A 315 -21.48 -4.44 9.45
C PRO A 315 -21.27 -5.42 8.28
N TYR A 316 -20.02 -5.76 7.95
CA TYR A 316 -19.66 -6.72 6.90
C TYR A 316 -18.20 -7.18 7.08
N CYS A 317 -17.88 -8.36 6.57
CA CYS A 317 -16.50 -8.84 6.52
C CYS A 317 -15.75 -8.10 5.41
N ILE A 318 -14.74 -7.29 5.79
CA ILE A 318 -13.96 -6.53 4.81
C ILE A 318 -13.17 -7.46 3.87
N THR A 319 -12.64 -8.58 4.39
CA THR A 319 -11.91 -9.56 3.59
C THR A 319 -12.78 -10.15 2.49
N ASP A 320 -14.01 -10.58 2.81
CA ASP A 320 -14.93 -11.11 1.80
C ASP A 320 -15.24 -10.10 0.71
N LYS A 321 -15.43 -8.83 1.09
CA LYS A 321 -15.77 -7.77 0.13
C LYS A 321 -14.59 -7.39 -0.77
N LEU A 322 -13.37 -7.41 -0.24
CA LEU A 322 -12.16 -7.22 -1.05
C LEU A 322 -11.89 -8.41 -1.97
N ILE A 323 -12.11 -9.64 -1.49
CA ILE A 323 -12.00 -10.86 -2.31
C ILE A 323 -13.06 -10.89 -3.42
N ALA A 324 -14.31 -10.53 -3.11
CA ALA A 324 -15.37 -10.42 -4.12
C ALA A 324 -14.98 -9.42 -5.22
N ALA A 325 -14.52 -8.23 -4.84
CA ALA A 325 -14.11 -7.20 -5.78
C ALA A 325 -12.99 -7.67 -6.71
N VAL A 326 -11.89 -8.21 -6.14
CA VAL A 326 -10.73 -8.63 -6.95
C VAL A 326 -11.03 -9.83 -7.85
N LYS A 327 -12.03 -10.64 -7.52
CA LYS A 327 -12.57 -11.72 -8.37
C LYS A 327 -13.57 -11.24 -9.41
N GLY A 328 -13.83 -9.91 -9.49
CA GLY A 328 -14.67 -9.27 -10.49
C GLY A 328 -16.15 -9.10 -10.09
N ASP A 329 -16.54 -9.40 -8.86
CA ASP A 329 -17.86 -9.02 -8.33
C ASP A 329 -17.80 -7.57 -7.80
N VAL A 330 -17.64 -6.64 -8.72
CA VAL A 330 -17.44 -5.22 -8.42
C VAL A 330 -18.69 -4.52 -7.87
N GLU A 331 -19.87 -5.10 -8.10
CA GLU A 331 -21.14 -4.54 -7.60
C GLU A 331 -21.37 -4.85 -6.11
N ASN A 332 -20.87 -5.99 -5.62
CA ASN A 332 -21.02 -6.44 -4.23
C ASN A 332 -19.71 -6.41 -3.44
N GLY A 333 -18.60 -6.07 -4.07
CA GLY A 333 -17.28 -5.95 -3.47
C GLY A 333 -16.96 -4.53 -2.98
N LEU A 334 -15.87 -4.42 -2.23
CA LEU A 334 -15.29 -3.15 -1.80
C LEU A 334 -14.10 -2.81 -2.71
N LEU A 335 -14.18 -1.67 -3.41
CA LEU A 335 -13.15 -1.19 -4.32
C LEU A 335 -12.41 -0.01 -3.73
N PHE A 336 -11.29 -0.25 -3.07
CA PHE A 336 -10.43 0.82 -2.58
C PHE A 336 -9.67 1.50 -3.72
N CYS A 337 -9.55 2.83 -3.65
CA CYS A 337 -8.83 3.63 -4.64
C CYS A 337 -8.26 4.91 -4.02
N GLY A 338 -7.29 5.54 -4.66
CA GLY A 338 -6.81 6.89 -4.32
C GLY A 338 -7.75 7.98 -4.82
N ALA A 339 -7.54 9.21 -4.36
CA ALA A 339 -8.38 10.36 -4.71
C ALA A 339 -8.45 10.64 -6.22
N LYS A 340 -7.41 10.33 -6.96
CA LYS A 340 -7.29 10.57 -8.42
C LYS A 340 -7.58 9.33 -9.27
N ALA A 341 -8.30 8.32 -8.75
CA ALA A 341 -8.60 7.09 -9.51
C ALA A 341 -9.38 7.36 -10.81
N TYR A 342 -10.20 8.39 -10.82
CA TYR A 342 -11.01 8.81 -11.98
C TYR A 342 -10.19 9.31 -13.19
N MET A 343 -8.89 9.55 -13.02
CA MET A 343 -8.03 10.04 -14.11
C MET A 343 -7.59 8.95 -15.09
N ALA A 344 -7.80 7.68 -14.76
CA ALA A 344 -7.49 6.57 -15.66
C ALA A 344 -8.61 6.40 -16.70
N ASP A 345 -8.27 6.34 -17.98
CA ASP A 345 -9.21 6.26 -19.10
C ASP A 345 -9.05 5.00 -19.98
N LYS A 346 -7.96 4.27 -19.80
CA LYS A 346 -7.64 3.05 -20.58
C LYS A 346 -6.84 2.04 -19.74
N ILE A 347 -6.80 0.80 -20.23
CA ILE A 347 -5.82 -0.19 -19.76
C ILE A 347 -4.48 0.14 -20.41
N GLU A 348 -3.44 0.24 -19.59
CA GLU A 348 -2.07 0.54 -20.00
C GLU A 348 -1.15 -0.62 -19.63
N THR A 349 0.08 -0.60 -20.13
CA THR A 349 1.14 -1.45 -19.58
C THR A 349 1.83 -0.76 -18.39
N VAL A 350 2.51 -1.52 -17.54
CA VAL A 350 3.39 -0.95 -16.50
C VAL A 350 4.43 0.00 -17.11
N HIS A 351 4.94 -0.34 -18.29
CA HIS A 351 5.88 0.50 -19.03
C HIS A 351 5.29 1.88 -19.37
N ASP A 352 4.06 1.91 -19.90
CA ASP A 352 3.37 3.15 -20.26
C ASP A 352 3.14 4.05 -19.03
N VAL A 353 2.71 3.44 -17.92
CA VAL A 353 2.51 4.16 -16.65
C VAL A 353 3.81 4.78 -16.14
N ILE A 354 4.93 4.06 -16.22
CA ILE A 354 6.24 4.58 -15.79
C ILE A 354 6.71 5.68 -16.73
N ALA A 355 6.53 5.52 -18.04
CA ALA A 355 6.87 6.54 -19.03
C ALA A 355 6.04 7.83 -18.83
N ASP A 356 4.75 7.70 -18.52
CA ASP A 356 3.87 8.84 -18.23
C ASP A 356 4.30 9.59 -16.95
N LEU A 357 4.67 8.85 -15.89
CA LEU A 357 5.07 9.45 -14.62
C LEU A 357 6.45 10.12 -14.66
N PHE A 358 7.40 9.60 -15.45
CA PHE A 358 8.80 10.02 -15.40
C PHE A 358 9.35 10.58 -16.72
N GLY A 359 8.56 10.56 -17.79
CA GLY A 359 9.01 10.88 -19.14
C GLY A 359 9.82 9.76 -19.78
N THR A 360 10.28 9.98 -21.02
CA THR A 360 11.16 9.04 -21.73
C THR A 360 12.55 9.04 -21.12
N GLU A 361 13.34 7.97 -21.35
CA GLU A 361 14.74 7.86 -20.85
C GLU A 361 15.60 9.09 -21.14
N SER A 362 15.42 9.71 -22.30
CA SER A 362 16.13 10.92 -22.70
C SER A 362 15.76 12.16 -21.87
N GLU A 363 14.55 12.21 -21.32
CA GLU A 363 14.09 13.31 -20.45
C GLU A 363 14.53 13.09 -19.00
N CYS A 364 14.55 11.84 -18.52
CA CYS A 364 15.07 11.50 -17.21
C CYS A 364 16.56 11.87 -17.03
N ILE A 365 17.36 11.72 -18.09
CA ILE A 365 18.80 12.07 -18.05
C ILE A 365 19.02 13.60 -18.04
N ARG A 366 18.09 14.40 -18.59
CA ARG A 366 18.20 15.87 -18.60
C ARG A 366 17.82 16.54 -17.28
N LEU A 367 17.13 15.82 -16.39
CA LEU A 367 16.73 16.31 -15.06
C LEU A 367 17.72 15.90 -13.95
N SER A 368 18.76 15.16 -14.28
CA SER A 368 19.90 14.82 -13.42
C SER A 368 21.05 15.83 -13.62
#